data_8f234a090bc7975352a4a466bf6f6528
#
_entry.id   8f234a090bc7975352a4a466bf6f6528
#
_cell.length_a   1.000
_cell.length_b   1.000
_cell.length_c   1.000
_cell.angle_alpha   90.00
_cell.angle_beta   90.00
_cell.angle_gamma   90.00
#
_symmetry.space_group_name_H-M   'P 1'
#
loop_
_entity.id
_entity.type
_entity.pdbx_description
1 polymer ?
#
loop_
_entity_poly.entity_id
_entity_poly.type
_entity_poly.pdbx_seq_one_letter_code
_entity_poly.pdbx_strand_id
1 'polypeptide(L)'
;HVENKPIIIHTMEAFQNHPSVDAMVVVTLPAWIDVLKAYAAQFNITKLKYVVPGGKNGQDSIRNGVYELEKHHDPEDIVLIHDAIRPMVSAEIISDCIRITQKCGNAITVIPCAEAMMQTEDGVVSIGSYPRDKLKRTQTPQGFHIGDICELHREALKAGITNSVASCTLMIEMGKQVYFSAGSEKNIKLTTIEDIDI
;
A
#
# COMPACT_ATOMS: atom_id res chain seq x y z
N HIS A 1 9.60 -15.88 8.85
CA HIS A 1 8.47 -16.82 8.66
C HIS A 1 7.60 -16.82 9.90
N VAL A 2 6.30 -16.85 9.72
CA VAL A 2 5.31 -17.07 10.78
C VAL A 2 4.61 -18.39 10.43
N GLU A 3 4.49 -19.31 11.40
CA GLU A 3 3.88 -20.63 11.18
C GLU A 3 4.46 -21.39 9.95
N ASN A 4 5.76 -21.34 9.75
CA ASN A 4 6.49 -21.93 8.60
C ASN A 4 6.14 -21.33 7.22
N LYS A 5 5.47 -20.20 7.17
CA LYS A 5 5.07 -19.51 5.95
C LYS A 5 5.72 -18.12 5.89
N PRO A 6 6.25 -17.67 4.74
CA PRO A 6 6.74 -16.30 4.59
C PRO A 6 5.63 -15.27 4.84
N ILE A 7 5.93 -14.15 5.50
CA ILE A 7 4.96 -13.09 5.81
C ILE A 7 4.22 -12.62 4.56
N ILE A 8 4.92 -12.45 3.44
CA ILE A 8 4.32 -12.02 2.18
C ILE A 8 3.23 -12.98 1.67
N ILE A 9 3.36 -14.28 1.96
CA ILE A 9 2.34 -15.26 1.58
C ILE A 9 1.05 -15.03 2.38
N HIS A 10 1.14 -14.78 3.69
CA HIS A 10 -0.03 -14.40 4.49
C HIS A 10 -0.73 -13.17 3.92
N THR A 11 0.05 -12.16 3.54
CA THR A 11 -0.50 -10.95 2.91
C THR A 11 -1.18 -11.27 1.58
N MET A 12 -0.52 -12.05 0.71
CA MET A 12 -1.10 -12.42 -0.59
C MET A 12 -2.35 -13.28 -0.45
N GLU A 13 -2.45 -14.15 0.56
CA GLU A 13 -3.64 -14.96 0.82
C GLU A 13 -4.87 -14.12 1.12
N ALA A 14 -4.75 -12.99 1.82
CA ALA A 14 -5.86 -12.09 2.05
C ALA A 14 -6.47 -11.58 0.74
N PHE A 15 -5.64 -11.22 -0.24
CA PHE A 15 -6.08 -10.78 -1.56
C PHE A 15 -6.47 -11.97 -2.48
N GLN A 16 -5.76 -13.10 -2.39
CA GLN A 16 -6.09 -14.34 -3.11
C GLN A 16 -7.53 -14.78 -2.81
N ASN A 17 -7.93 -14.69 -1.54
CA ASN A 17 -9.23 -15.16 -1.08
C ASN A 17 -10.34 -14.10 -1.22
N HIS A 18 -10.02 -12.86 -1.56
CA HIS A 18 -11.02 -11.80 -1.72
C HIS A 18 -11.71 -11.90 -3.09
N PRO A 19 -13.06 -11.95 -3.14
CA PRO A 19 -13.79 -12.20 -4.39
C PRO A 19 -13.64 -11.08 -5.42
N SER A 20 -13.44 -9.84 -5.00
CA SER A 20 -13.31 -8.67 -5.89
C SER A 20 -11.86 -8.40 -6.31
N VAL A 21 -10.93 -9.28 -6.03
CA VAL A 21 -9.54 -9.19 -6.50
C VAL A 21 -9.32 -10.18 -7.62
N ASP A 22 -8.93 -9.73 -8.80
CA ASP A 22 -8.75 -10.57 -10.00
C ASP A 22 -7.30 -10.95 -10.23
N ALA A 23 -6.37 -10.04 -9.94
CA ALA A 23 -4.94 -10.22 -10.19
C ALA A 23 -4.09 -9.50 -9.13
N MET A 24 -2.87 -9.97 -8.97
CA MET A 24 -1.84 -9.31 -8.15
C MET A 24 -0.57 -9.10 -8.95
N VAL A 25 0.08 -7.97 -8.72
CA VAL A 25 1.47 -7.71 -9.05
C VAL A 25 2.27 -7.59 -7.75
N VAL A 26 3.40 -8.22 -7.68
CA VAL A 26 4.36 -8.03 -6.58
C VAL A 26 5.61 -7.37 -7.10
N VAL A 27 6.02 -6.32 -6.42
CA VAL A 27 7.28 -5.61 -6.68
C VAL A 27 8.29 -6.06 -5.63
N THR A 28 9.42 -6.60 -6.08
CA THR A 28 10.43 -7.16 -5.18
C THR A 28 11.85 -6.90 -5.70
N LEU A 29 12.86 -7.17 -4.88
CA LEU A 29 14.24 -7.14 -5.31
C LEU A 29 14.48 -8.21 -6.39
N PRO A 30 15.29 -7.94 -7.43
CA PRO A 30 15.54 -8.90 -8.51
C PRO A 30 15.96 -10.28 -8.02
N ALA A 31 16.80 -10.36 -6.99
CA ALA A 31 17.29 -11.61 -6.43
C ALA A 31 16.18 -12.48 -5.77
N TRP A 32 15.02 -11.91 -5.47
CA TRP A 32 13.92 -12.60 -4.81
C TRP A 32 12.78 -13.01 -5.76
N ILE A 33 12.84 -12.64 -7.04
CA ILE A 33 11.77 -12.89 -8.01
C ILE A 33 11.47 -14.39 -8.13
N ASP A 34 12.49 -15.21 -8.34
CA ASP A 34 12.30 -16.67 -8.52
C ASP A 34 11.88 -17.35 -7.22
N VAL A 35 12.42 -16.91 -6.09
CA VAL A 35 12.03 -17.40 -4.76
C VAL A 35 10.56 -17.07 -4.47
N LEU A 36 10.13 -15.85 -4.76
CA LEU A 36 8.73 -15.45 -4.61
C LEU A 36 7.78 -16.27 -5.49
N LYS A 37 8.14 -16.48 -6.75
CA LYS A 37 7.35 -17.32 -7.67
C LYS A 37 7.24 -18.78 -7.17
N ALA A 38 8.34 -19.31 -6.64
CA ALA A 38 8.34 -20.66 -6.06
C ALA A 38 7.40 -20.76 -4.84
N TYR A 39 7.47 -19.80 -3.94
CA TYR A 39 6.53 -19.74 -2.80
C TYR A 39 5.08 -19.55 -3.24
N ALA A 40 4.82 -18.65 -4.18
CA ALA A 40 3.47 -18.45 -4.71
C ALA A 40 2.88 -19.74 -5.31
N ALA A 41 3.68 -20.50 -6.04
CA ALA A 41 3.28 -21.81 -6.55
C ALA A 41 3.05 -22.82 -5.42
N GLN A 42 3.96 -22.91 -4.45
CA GLN A 42 3.86 -23.80 -3.30
C GLN A 42 2.58 -23.56 -2.47
N PHE A 43 2.20 -22.29 -2.28
CA PHE A 43 1.02 -21.89 -1.50
C PHE A 43 -0.22 -21.61 -2.35
N ASN A 44 -0.21 -22.02 -3.63
CA ASN A 44 -1.35 -21.90 -4.56
C ASN A 44 -1.89 -20.45 -4.70
N ILE A 45 -1.00 -19.47 -4.78
CA ILE A 45 -1.36 -18.06 -5.02
C ILE A 45 -1.59 -17.85 -6.52
N THR A 46 -2.75 -18.21 -7.01
CA THR A 46 -3.07 -18.26 -8.45
C THR A 46 -3.35 -16.88 -9.07
N LYS A 47 -3.72 -15.89 -8.23
CA LYS A 47 -3.95 -14.51 -8.66
C LYS A 47 -2.66 -13.69 -8.82
N LEU A 48 -1.49 -14.20 -8.40
CA LEU A 48 -0.21 -13.57 -8.71
C LEU A 48 0.08 -13.73 -10.21
N LYS A 49 -0.11 -12.65 -10.98
CA LYS A 49 0.09 -12.65 -12.43
C LYS A 49 1.43 -12.02 -12.85
N TYR A 50 1.89 -11.04 -12.09
CA TYR A 50 3.08 -10.27 -12.46
C TYR A 50 4.02 -10.15 -11.26
N VAL A 51 5.31 -10.26 -11.53
CA VAL A 51 6.39 -9.98 -10.56
C VAL A 51 7.39 -9.08 -11.25
N VAL A 52 7.59 -7.90 -10.71
CA VAL A 52 8.47 -6.89 -11.30
C VAL A 52 9.56 -6.45 -10.33
N PRO A 53 10.73 -6.01 -10.84
CA PRO A 53 11.80 -5.52 -9.98
C PRO A 53 11.42 -4.19 -9.33
N GLY A 54 11.88 -4.00 -8.09
CA GLY A 54 11.80 -2.74 -7.37
C GLY A 54 12.62 -1.63 -8.03
N GLY A 55 12.27 -0.39 -7.69
CA GLY A 55 13.00 0.79 -8.10
C GLY A 55 14.06 1.21 -7.07
N LYS A 56 14.56 2.45 -7.21
CA LYS A 56 15.57 3.02 -6.30
C LYS A 56 15.03 3.32 -4.90
N ASN A 57 13.73 3.54 -4.80
CA ASN A 57 13.00 3.84 -3.56
C ASN A 57 11.56 3.32 -3.63
N GLY A 58 10.77 3.59 -2.60
CA GLY A 58 9.38 3.14 -2.50
C GLY A 58 8.49 3.69 -3.62
N GLN A 59 8.61 4.99 -3.94
CA GLN A 59 7.83 5.62 -5.02
C GLN A 59 8.14 4.97 -6.38
N ASP A 60 9.42 4.75 -6.68
CA ASP A 60 9.86 4.08 -7.92
C ASP A 60 9.33 2.64 -7.99
N SER A 61 9.34 1.93 -6.86
CA SER A 61 8.83 0.56 -6.78
C SER A 61 7.33 0.51 -7.04
N ILE A 62 6.55 1.39 -6.42
CA ILE A 62 5.11 1.51 -6.66
C ILE A 62 4.85 1.83 -8.14
N ARG A 63 5.57 2.79 -8.71
CA ARG A 63 5.46 3.15 -10.12
C ARG A 63 5.70 1.95 -11.05
N ASN A 64 6.75 1.15 -10.79
CA ASN A 64 7.02 -0.04 -11.59
C ASN A 64 5.83 -1.03 -11.54
N GLY A 65 5.22 -1.21 -10.38
CA GLY A 65 4.06 -2.09 -10.21
C GLY A 65 2.82 -1.59 -10.95
N VAL A 66 2.47 -0.31 -10.80
CA VAL A 66 1.25 0.23 -11.46
C VAL A 66 1.43 0.35 -12.97
N TYR A 67 2.64 0.65 -13.46
CA TYR A 67 2.93 0.66 -14.90
C TYR A 67 2.91 -0.75 -15.51
N GLU A 68 3.22 -1.78 -14.74
CA GLU A 68 3.03 -3.15 -15.23
C GLU A 68 1.54 -3.47 -15.38
N LEU A 69 0.72 -3.08 -14.40
CA LEU A 69 -0.73 -3.28 -14.48
C LEU A 69 -1.36 -2.51 -15.65
N GLU A 70 -0.93 -1.27 -15.91
CA GLU A 70 -1.42 -0.44 -17.02
C GLU A 70 -1.26 -1.11 -18.40
N LYS A 71 -0.30 -2.02 -18.57
CA LYS A 71 -0.10 -2.76 -19.82
C LYS A 71 -1.17 -3.82 -20.10
N HIS A 72 -1.87 -4.26 -19.04
CA HIS A 72 -2.69 -5.47 -19.09
C HIS A 72 -4.14 -5.25 -18.65
N HIS A 73 -4.46 -4.10 -18.08
CA HIS A 73 -5.75 -3.78 -17.47
C HIS A 73 -6.29 -2.46 -17.98
N ASP A 74 -7.60 -2.26 -17.84
CA ASP A 74 -8.26 -1.02 -18.21
C ASP A 74 -7.83 0.14 -17.28
N PRO A 75 -7.63 1.36 -17.79
CA PRO A 75 -7.36 2.54 -16.95
C PRO A 75 -8.40 2.80 -15.84
N GLU A 76 -9.66 2.40 -16.07
CA GLU A 76 -10.74 2.53 -15.08
C GLU A 76 -10.75 1.40 -14.02
N ASP A 77 -9.98 0.33 -14.22
CA ASP A 77 -9.83 -0.71 -13.21
C ASP A 77 -9.19 -0.16 -11.94
N ILE A 78 -9.57 -0.73 -10.80
CA ILE A 78 -9.05 -0.32 -9.49
C ILE A 78 -7.79 -1.10 -9.16
N VAL A 79 -6.75 -0.39 -8.77
CA VAL A 79 -5.56 -0.96 -8.12
C VAL A 79 -5.55 -0.64 -6.63
N LEU A 80 -5.24 -1.64 -5.82
CA LEU A 80 -4.96 -1.50 -4.39
C LEU A 80 -3.46 -1.63 -4.16
N ILE A 81 -2.84 -0.57 -3.68
CA ILE A 81 -1.41 -0.57 -3.31
C ILE A 81 -1.30 -0.96 -1.84
N HIS A 82 -0.57 -2.04 -1.56
CA HIS A 82 -0.51 -2.61 -0.21
C HIS A 82 0.92 -2.97 0.22
N ASP A 83 1.22 -2.73 1.49
CA ASP A 83 2.48 -3.15 2.11
C ASP A 83 2.54 -4.68 2.26
N ALA A 84 3.53 -5.35 1.67
CA ALA A 84 3.72 -6.79 1.77
C ALA A 84 3.89 -7.31 3.21
N ILE A 85 4.21 -6.42 4.13
CA ILE A 85 4.40 -6.69 5.57
C ILE A 85 3.22 -6.28 6.45
N ARG A 86 1.99 -6.23 5.86
CA ARG A 86 0.72 -6.11 6.61
C ARG A 86 -0.16 -7.33 6.39
N PRO A 87 0.21 -8.48 6.98
CA PRO A 87 -0.49 -9.75 6.73
C PRO A 87 -1.88 -9.81 7.36
N MET A 88 -2.21 -8.91 8.29
CA MET A 88 -3.46 -8.91 9.03
C MET A 88 -4.55 -8.02 8.39
N VAL A 89 -4.41 -7.69 7.11
CA VAL A 89 -5.46 -6.98 6.38
C VAL A 89 -6.70 -7.87 6.23
N SER A 90 -7.85 -7.38 6.68
CA SER A 90 -9.10 -8.15 6.60
C SER A 90 -9.86 -7.91 5.28
N ALA A 91 -10.78 -8.83 4.96
CA ALA A 91 -11.65 -8.71 3.79
C ALA A 91 -12.51 -7.43 3.83
N GLU A 92 -12.94 -7.01 5.02
CA GLU A 92 -13.73 -5.79 5.22
C GLU A 92 -12.91 -4.53 4.87
N ILE A 93 -11.63 -4.47 5.27
CA ILE A 93 -10.73 -3.37 4.91
C ILE A 93 -10.54 -3.29 3.40
N ILE A 94 -10.32 -4.43 2.74
CA ILE A 94 -10.18 -4.50 1.28
C ILE A 94 -11.46 -4.04 0.60
N SER A 95 -12.61 -4.58 1.02
CA SER A 95 -13.93 -4.22 0.47
C SER A 95 -14.26 -2.74 0.63
N ASP A 96 -13.98 -2.16 1.81
CA ASP A 96 -14.27 -0.75 2.05
C ASP A 96 -13.36 0.17 1.23
N CYS A 97 -12.08 -0.19 1.08
CA CYS A 97 -11.14 0.53 0.22
C CYS A 97 -11.61 0.53 -1.24
N ILE A 98 -12.03 -0.63 -1.78
CA ILE A 98 -12.62 -0.73 -3.13
C ILE A 98 -13.85 0.15 -3.26
N ARG A 99 -14.81 0.04 -2.32
CA ARG A 99 -16.06 0.79 -2.32
C ARG A 99 -15.83 2.31 -2.33
N ILE A 100 -14.92 2.81 -1.50
CA ILE A 100 -14.61 4.24 -1.45
C ILE A 100 -13.89 4.67 -2.73
N THR A 101 -12.98 3.87 -3.27
CA THR A 101 -12.32 4.16 -4.55
C THR A 101 -13.33 4.29 -5.69
N GLN A 102 -14.28 3.35 -5.81
CA GLN A 102 -15.36 3.41 -6.79
C GLN A 102 -16.21 4.67 -6.67
N LYS A 103 -16.46 5.13 -5.44
CA LYS A 103 -17.31 6.29 -5.18
C LYS A 103 -16.59 7.62 -5.38
N CYS A 104 -15.31 7.70 -5.02
CA CYS A 104 -14.58 8.96 -4.84
C CYS A 104 -13.34 9.10 -5.74
N GLY A 105 -12.99 8.06 -6.51
CA GLY A 105 -11.80 8.01 -7.37
C GLY A 105 -10.52 7.55 -6.67
N ASN A 106 -10.44 7.67 -5.35
CA ASN A 106 -9.35 7.10 -4.56
C ASN A 106 -9.80 6.80 -3.12
N ALA A 107 -9.03 5.96 -2.42
CA ALA A 107 -9.27 5.66 -1.02
C ALA A 107 -7.96 5.39 -0.28
N ILE A 108 -7.81 5.98 0.89
CA ILE A 108 -6.67 5.76 1.79
C ILE A 108 -7.18 5.13 3.07
N THR A 109 -6.75 3.91 3.35
CA THR A 109 -7.08 3.25 4.61
C THR A 109 -6.46 4.01 5.78
N VAL A 110 -7.27 4.37 6.77
CA VAL A 110 -6.83 5.16 7.93
C VAL A 110 -7.45 4.66 9.22
N ILE A 111 -6.74 4.95 10.32
CA ILE A 111 -7.25 4.85 11.69
C ILE A 111 -7.12 6.18 12.42
N PRO A 112 -7.90 6.45 13.48
CA PRO A 112 -7.74 7.62 14.31
C PRO A 112 -6.33 7.70 14.91
N CYS A 113 -5.82 8.91 15.14
CA CYS A 113 -4.63 9.10 15.96
C CYS A 113 -5.04 9.15 17.43
N ALA A 114 -4.67 8.14 18.20
CA ALA A 114 -5.00 8.05 19.62
C ALA A 114 -3.97 8.76 20.51
N GLU A 115 -2.70 8.78 20.10
CA GLU A 115 -1.59 9.36 20.83
C GLU A 115 -1.53 10.88 20.67
N ALA A 116 -0.91 11.57 21.66
CA ALA A 116 -0.55 12.98 21.53
C ALA A 116 0.63 13.11 20.55
N MET A 117 0.48 14.04 19.59
CA MET A 117 1.50 14.29 18.57
C MET A 117 2.19 15.62 18.83
N MET A 118 3.51 15.56 18.97
CA MET A 118 4.38 16.72 19.19
C MET A 118 5.19 17.02 17.92
N GLN A 119 5.34 18.31 17.62
CA GLN A 119 6.24 18.78 16.58
C GLN A 119 7.61 19.04 17.18
N THR A 120 8.66 18.57 16.50
CA THR A 120 10.05 18.86 16.87
C THR A 120 10.89 19.11 15.62
N GLU A 121 11.88 19.99 15.75
CA GLU A 121 12.85 20.25 14.66
C GLU A 121 14.18 19.53 14.90
N ASP A 122 14.53 19.28 16.16
CA ASP A 122 15.82 18.73 16.59
C ASP A 122 15.72 17.31 17.20
N GLY A 123 14.49 16.80 17.38
CA GLY A 123 14.23 15.53 18.02
C GLY A 123 14.40 15.51 19.56
N VAL A 124 14.71 16.64 20.17
CA VAL A 124 15.00 16.77 21.60
C VAL A 124 13.96 17.62 22.32
N VAL A 125 13.55 18.75 21.73
CA VAL A 125 12.61 19.71 22.31
C VAL A 125 11.41 19.90 21.41
N SER A 126 10.24 20.07 22.02
CA SER A 126 9.01 20.41 21.33
C SER A 126 8.34 21.62 21.97
N ILE A 127 7.94 22.58 21.14
CA ILE A 127 7.15 23.75 21.53
C ILE A 127 5.78 23.78 20.84
N GLY A 128 5.44 22.71 20.07
CA GLY A 128 4.20 22.62 19.32
C GLY A 128 3.56 21.24 19.42
N SER A 129 2.23 21.21 19.34
CA SER A 129 1.46 19.96 19.26
C SER A 129 0.43 20.05 18.14
N TYR A 130 0.11 18.89 17.57
CA TYR A 130 -0.99 18.77 16.61
C TYR A 130 -2.24 18.23 17.30
N PRO A 131 -3.42 18.85 17.12
CA PRO A 131 -4.68 18.29 17.59
C PRO A 131 -4.93 16.91 16.96
N ARG A 132 -4.93 15.86 17.78
CA ARG A 132 -5.06 14.47 17.32
C ARG A 132 -6.37 14.18 16.60
N ASP A 133 -7.44 14.91 16.91
CA ASP A 133 -8.75 14.80 16.25
C ASP A 133 -8.72 15.23 14.77
N LYS A 134 -7.72 16.02 14.37
CA LYS A 134 -7.46 16.43 12.99
C LYS A 134 -6.46 15.52 12.27
N LEU A 135 -5.92 14.51 12.95
CA LEU A 135 -4.91 13.60 12.41
C LEU A 135 -5.49 12.21 12.18
N LYS A 136 -5.00 11.56 11.12
CA LYS A 136 -5.24 10.16 10.83
C LYS A 136 -3.90 9.45 10.63
N ARG A 137 -3.78 8.24 11.18
CA ARG A 137 -2.68 7.34 10.87
C ARG A 137 -3.03 6.59 9.60
N THR A 138 -2.20 6.72 8.57
CA THR A 138 -2.43 6.05 7.29
C THR A 138 -1.97 4.61 7.35
N GLN A 139 -2.74 3.75 6.71
CA GLN A 139 -2.43 2.35 6.49
C GLN A 139 -2.50 2.04 4.99
N THR A 140 -2.34 0.80 4.63
CA THR A 140 -2.67 0.25 3.32
C THR A 140 -3.71 -0.86 3.50
N PRO A 141 -4.52 -1.18 2.47
CA PRO A 141 -4.41 -0.77 1.06
C PRO A 141 -4.74 0.71 0.82
N GLN A 142 -4.19 1.24 -0.27
CA GLN A 142 -4.56 2.54 -0.83
C GLN A 142 -5.07 2.30 -2.25
N GLY A 143 -6.28 2.73 -2.53
CA GLY A 143 -7.00 2.44 -3.77
C GLY A 143 -7.01 3.61 -4.73
N PHE A 144 -6.84 3.32 -6.03
CA PHE A 144 -6.85 4.30 -7.13
C PHE A 144 -7.38 3.64 -8.39
N HIS A 145 -7.83 4.43 -9.38
CA HIS A 145 -7.92 3.93 -10.74
C HIS A 145 -6.52 3.82 -11.35
N ILE A 146 -6.28 2.78 -12.16
CA ILE A 146 -4.95 2.50 -12.74
C ILE A 146 -4.46 3.69 -13.57
N GLY A 147 -5.32 4.25 -14.42
CA GLY A 147 -4.98 5.40 -15.24
C GLY A 147 -4.58 6.62 -14.42
N ASP A 148 -5.34 6.91 -13.35
CA ASP A 148 -5.12 8.09 -12.51
C ASP A 148 -3.79 8.01 -11.75
N ILE A 149 -3.50 6.86 -11.14
CA ILE A 149 -2.24 6.70 -10.38
C ILE A 149 -1.02 6.67 -11.32
N CYS A 150 -1.15 6.09 -12.50
CA CYS A 150 -0.07 6.11 -13.51
C CYS A 150 0.21 7.52 -14.01
N GLU A 151 -0.83 8.32 -14.30
CA GLU A 151 -0.63 9.72 -14.72
C GLU A 151 -0.06 10.56 -13.58
N LEU A 152 -0.52 10.36 -12.34
CA LEU A 152 0.05 11.02 -11.17
C LEU A 152 1.58 10.80 -11.08
N HIS A 153 2.04 9.56 -11.29
CA HIS A 153 3.47 9.27 -11.31
C HIS A 153 4.22 9.95 -12.47
N ARG A 154 3.60 10.08 -13.65
CA ARG A 154 4.18 10.82 -14.78
C ARG A 154 4.30 12.31 -14.49
N GLU A 155 3.24 12.91 -13.92
CA GLU A 155 3.22 14.32 -13.49
C GLU A 155 4.26 14.58 -12.40
N ALA A 156 4.36 13.70 -11.41
CA ALA A 156 5.34 13.80 -10.33
C ALA A 156 6.79 13.81 -10.84
N LEU A 157 7.10 12.94 -11.81
CA LEU A 157 8.43 12.92 -12.44
C LEU A 157 8.74 14.25 -13.16
N LYS A 158 7.76 14.82 -13.89
CA LYS A 158 7.90 16.13 -14.53
C LYS A 158 8.12 17.25 -13.51
N ALA A 159 7.48 17.14 -12.35
CA ALA A 159 7.61 18.09 -11.24
C ALA A 159 8.87 17.88 -10.36
N GLY A 160 9.66 16.83 -10.62
CA GLY A 160 10.84 16.50 -9.83
C GLY A 160 10.54 15.87 -8.47
N ILE A 161 9.31 15.40 -8.24
CA ILE A 161 8.92 14.71 -7.01
C ILE A 161 9.21 13.21 -7.18
N THR A 162 10.28 12.74 -6.53
CA THR A 162 10.84 11.40 -6.81
C THR A 162 10.94 10.49 -5.58
N ASN A 163 10.60 10.97 -4.38
CA ASN A 163 10.77 10.21 -3.14
C ASN A 163 9.67 10.49 -2.11
N SER A 164 8.41 10.51 -2.52
CA SER A 164 7.28 10.56 -1.59
C SER A 164 7.19 9.27 -0.77
N VAL A 165 6.83 9.41 0.51
CA VAL A 165 6.79 8.29 1.46
C VAL A 165 5.74 7.25 1.11
N ALA A 166 4.61 7.69 0.53
CA ALA A 166 3.47 6.84 0.16
C ALA A 166 2.65 7.47 -0.97
N SER A 167 1.77 6.69 -1.60
CA SER A 167 0.89 7.19 -2.67
C SER A 167 -0.03 8.30 -2.18
N CYS A 168 -0.57 8.21 -0.96
CA CYS A 168 -1.39 9.28 -0.38
C CYS A 168 -0.60 10.58 -0.19
N THR A 169 0.67 10.51 0.21
CA THR A 169 1.55 11.67 0.34
C THR A 169 1.82 12.28 -1.03
N LEU A 170 2.11 11.45 -2.04
CA LEU A 170 2.29 11.91 -3.41
C LEU A 170 1.05 12.65 -3.94
N MET A 171 -0.16 12.13 -3.67
CA MET A 171 -1.42 12.82 -4.02
C MET A 171 -1.46 14.24 -3.44
N ILE A 172 -1.15 14.39 -2.15
CA ILE A 172 -1.17 15.69 -1.46
C ILE A 172 -0.07 16.63 -2.01
N GLU A 173 1.14 16.13 -2.21
CA GLU A 173 2.25 16.91 -2.80
C GLU A 173 1.93 17.40 -4.22
N MET A 174 1.10 16.66 -4.96
CA MET A 174 0.59 17.05 -6.28
C MET A 174 -0.71 17.89 -6.20
N GLY A 175 -1.12 18.35 -5.01
CA GLY A 175 -2.31 19.20 -4.82
C GLY A 175 -3.64 18.48 -5.03
N LYS A 176 -3.66 17.15 -4.97
CA LYS A 176 -4.88 16.34 -5.11
C LYS A 176 -5.49 16.05 -3.73
N GLN A 177 -6.78 15.75 -3.69
CA GLN A 177 -7.48 15.32 -2.48
C GLN A 177 -7.45 13.80 -2.34
N VAL A 178 -7.48 13.34 -1.10
CA VAL A 178 -7.61 11.91 -0.76
C VAL A 178 -8.85 11.67 0.10
N TYR A 179 -9.49 10.52 -0.09
CA TYR A 179 -10.67 10.10 0.65
C TYR A 179 -10.31 8.96 1.58
N PHE A 180 -10.96 8.88 2.74
CA PHE A 180 -10.61 7.87 3.74
C PHE A 180 -11.51 6.66 3.67
N SER A 181 -10.91 5.46 3.79
CA SER A 181 -11.58 4.20 4.08
C SER A 181 -11.19 3.70 5.46
N ALA A 182 -11.99 2.81 6.01
CA ALA A 182 -11.82 2.30 7.36
C ALA A 182 -10.64 1.33 7.46
N GLY A 183 -9.74 1.59 8.39
CA GLY A 183 -8.65 0.69 8.80
C GLY A 183 -8.94 -0.01 10.12
N SER A 184 -7.93 -0.69 10.65
CA SER A 184 -8.00 -1.39 11.94
C SER A 184 -6.65 -1.33 12.63
N GLU A 185 -6.64 -1.22 13.97
CA GLU A 185 -5.41 -1.35 14.77
C GLU A 185 -4.76 -2.74 14.57
N LYS A 186 -5.52 -3.76 14.19
CA LYS A 186 -5.01 -5.09 13.86
C LYS A 186 -4.24 -5.14 12.53
N ASN A 187 -4.47 -4.20 11.63
CA ASN A 187 -3.78 -4.11 10.33
C ASN A 187 -2.40 -3.47 10.51
N ILE A 188 -1.58 -4.08 11.36
CA ILE A 188 -0.24 -3.60 11.71
C ILE A 188 0.74 -3.79 10.56
N LYS A 189 1.76 -2.94 10.53
CA LYS A 189 2.92 -3.07 9.64
C LYS A 189 4.05 -3.72 10.44
N LEU A 190 4.43 -4.94 10.08
CA LEU A 190 5.51 -5.68 10.74
C LEU A 190 6.86 -5.07 10.35
N THR A 191 7.44 -4.27 11.21
CA THR A 191 8.70 -3.54 10.97
C THR A 191 9.82 -4.00 11.89
N THR A 192 9.49 -4.61 13.01
CA THR A 192 10.43 -5.12 14.00
C THR A 192 10.20 -6.62 14.25
N ILE A 193 11.14 -7.28 14.94
CA ILE A 193 10.97 -8.69 15.30
C ILE A 193 9.87 -8.85 16.34
N GLU A 194 9.72 -7.89 17.24
CA GLU A 194 8.70 -7.88 18.29
C GLU A 194 7.28 -7.81 17.71
N ASP A 195 7.10 -7.24 16.51
CA ASP A 195 5.81 -7.21 15.83
C ASP A 195 5.33 -8.62 15.40
N ILE A 196 6.22 -9.63 15.43
CA ILE A 196 5.88 -11.01 15.03
C ILE A 196 5.29 -11.79 16.21
N ASP A 197 5.52 -11.35 17.43
CA ASP A 197 5.07 -12.02 18.65
C ASP A 197 3.64 -11.59 19.07
N ILE A 198 2.99 -10.73 18.28
CA ILE A 198 1.62 -10.25 18.48
C ILE A 198 0.62 -11.18 17.77
#